data_67ebde893e1b02a569b63274f8ec3646
#
_entry.id   67ebde893e1b02a569b63274f8ec3646
#
_cell.length_a   1.000
_cell.length_b   1.000
_cell.length_c   1.000
_cell.angle_alpha   90.00
_cell.angle_beta   90.00
_cell.angle_gamma   90.00
#
_symmetry.space_group_name_H-M   'P 1'
#
loop_
_entity.id
_entity.type
_entity.pdbx_description
1 polymer ?
#
loop_
_entity_poly.entity_id
_entity_poly.type
_entity_poly.pdbx_seq_one_letter_code
_entity_poly.pdbx_strand_id
1 'polypeptide(L)'
;MNFSDKFKTFYPKRYLGIYTSRGDNELVSIRIRQGKDRDPSKWYWNQLETLSEISKTYGNGKVHFTTRGDTELYGISYKNIEKVIELLNSVGLDPRDSCGASVRNVIPCPYYICSKARVDSVNIAVNIANIFRHNPEYEYPRLPKRIKISVSACERGCANPTIMDVGIVATEKGFDVFIGGGIGDHEFQGVKLFEGISEKDLTPICIAVADILKEENEKRGFKWVVDKYGIEKIREMILARANKIPKRVVSIKPDLLSFKWIARVYTKSGWMSYDEVFKISKIAKENLGFVVLFNLQVIDIPIINDPNGFDGLNFKLIKEFDGEDKVVNACIGNDYCPPAIIDTNYVADQIRKNTNNIRVGISGCAHSCGKHQVTELGFMGVMRDGRAKLLVYIGGNNYTIGKPIGEIEINKVNEVVKAYSDIFKGEFREDKIQEFKNEIEKINKIK
;
A
#
# COMPACT_ATOMS: atom_id res chain seq x y z
N MET A 1 -1.78 15.28 33.26
CA MET A 1 -1.05 14.15 32.65
C MET A 1 -0.71 14.58 31.23
N ASN A 2 0.57 14.72 30.93
CA ASN A 2 1.05 15.17 29.63
C ASN A 2 0.71 14.13 28.54
N PHE A 3 0.49 14.54 27.29
CA PHE A 3 0.16 13.63 26.17
C PHE A 3 1.23 12.53 26.02
N SER A 4 2.51 12.87 26.21
CA SER A 4 3.62 11.92 26.22
C SER A 4 3.47 10.82 27.27
N ASP A 5 2.99 11.14 28.47
CA ASP A 5 2.77 10.16 29.55
C ASP A 5 1.58 9.25 29.26
N LYS A 6 0.54 9.79 28.59
CA LYS A 6 -0.59 8.99 28.09
C LYS A 6 -0.14 7.99 27.02
N PHE A 7 0.89 8.31 26.22
CA PHE A 7 1.44 7.40 25.22
C PHE A 7 2.29 6.27 25.81
N LYS A 8 3.10 6.56 26.83
CA LYS A 8 3.93 5.55 27.50
C LYS A 8 3.09 4.51 28.24
N THR A 9 1.92 4.90 28.76
CA THR A 9 1.03 4.03 29.57
C THR A 9 -0.02 3.27 28.76
N PHE A 10 -0.21 3.59 27.49
CA PHE A 10 -1.28 3.03 26.66
C PHE A 10 -0.74 2.32 25.42
N TYR A 11 -0.21 1.14 25.57
CA TYR A 11 -0.19 0.19 24.46
C TYR A 11 -1.62 -0.38 24.33
N PRO A 12 -2.35 -0.18 23.23
CA PRO A 12 -1.94 -0.03 21.82
C PRO A 12 -2.59 1.17 21.11
N LYS A 13 -1.97 2.33 21.08
CA LYS A 13 -2.54 3.45 20.29
C LYS A 13 -2.10 3.46 18.83
N ARG A 14 -1.90 2.29 18.25
CA ARG A 14 -1.60 2.16 16.82
C ARG A 14 -2.68 2.79 15.92
N TYR A 15 -3.94 2.85 16.37
CA TYR A 15 -5.00 3.54 15.61
C TYR A 15 -4.76 5.06 15.45
N LEU A 16 -3.94 5.67 16.31
CA LEU A 16 -3.45 7.04 16.15
C LEU A 16 -2.28 7.15 15.17
N GLY A 17 -1.93 6.10 14.44
CA GLY A 17 -0.82 6.09 13.49
C GLY A 17 0.56 6.03 14.12
N ILE A 18 0.65 5.98 15.46
CA ILE A 18 1.91 6.04 16.20
C ILE A 18 2.30 4.65 16.69
N TYR A 19 3.56 4.26 16.48
CA TYR A 19 4.09 2.99 16.93
C TYR A 19 5.58 3.11 17.25
N THR A 20 6.06 2.25 18.16
CA THR A 20 7.47 2.22 18.57
C THR A 20 8.36 1.72 17.44
N SER A 21 9.53 2.32 17.29
CA SER A 21 10.59 1.86 16.39
C SER A 21 11.31 0.66 16.99
N ARG A 22 12.00 -0.12 16.13
CA ARG A 22 12.82 -1.24 16.59
C ARG A 22 14.02 -0.71 17.41
N GLY A 23 14.26 -1.31 18.56
CA GLY A 23 15.46 -1.06 19.35
C GLY A 23 15.48 0.21 20.19
N ASP A 24 14.44 1.07 20.10
CA ASP A 24 14.37 2.30 20.88
C ASP A 24 12.94 2.56 21.37
N ASN A 25 12.80 2.65 22.69
CA ASN A 25 11.51 2.93 23.35
C ASN A 25 11.21 4.43 23.51
N GLU A 26 12.18 5.31 23.27
CA GLU A 26 12.03 6.76 23.36
C GLU A 26 11.65 7.40 22.02
N LEU A 27 11.85 6.67 20.91
CA LEU A 27 11.51 7.13 19.58
C LEU A 27 10.29 6.39 19.01
N VAL A 28 9.48 7.11 18.26
CA VAL A 28 8.32 6.59 17.56
C VAL A 28 8.41 6.82 16.08
N SER A 29 7.61 6.04 15.36
CA SER A 29 7.27 6.24 13.98
C SER A 29 5.82 6.68 13.86
N ILE A 30 5.53 7.58 12.94
CA ILE A 30 4.18 8.09 12.69
C ILE A 30 3.81 7.78 11.24
N ARG A 31 2.72 7.00 11.05
CA ARG A 31 2.09 6.81 9.73
C ARG A 31 1.03 7.88 9.52
N ILE A 32 1.06 8.49 8.36
CA ILE A 32 0.31 9.68 8.01
C ILE A 32 -0.49 9.41 6.75
N ARG A 33 -1.73 9.90 6.70
CA ARG A 33 -2.60 9.85 5.53
C ARG A 33 -3.30 11.19 5.31
N GLN A 34 -4.02 11.32 4.23
CA GLN A 34 -4.89 12.48 4.00
C GLN A 34 -6.00 12.55 5.06
N GLY A 35 -6.35 13.75 5.47
CA GLY A 35 -7.44 14.01 6.40
C GLY A 35 -8.82 13.66 5.81
N LYS A 36 -9.87 13.86 6.61
CA LYS A 36 -11.26 13.65 6.21
C LYS A 36 -11.61 14.53 4.99
N ASP A 37 -12.50 14.04 4.14
CA ASP A 37 -12.99 14.74 2.92
C ASP A 37 -11.89 15.05 1.87
N ARG A 38 -10.71 14.43 1.98
CA ARG A 38 -9.60 14.64 1.04
C ARG A 38 -9.33 13.41 0.20
N ASP A 39 -8.85 13.65 -1.03
CA ASP A 39 -8.37 12.60 -1.93
C ASP A 39 -7.17 11.86 -1.31
N PRO A 40 -7.29 10.57 -1.02
CA PRO A 40 -6.21 9.83 -0.36
C PRO A 40 -4.99 9.59 -1.24
N SER A 41 -5.08 9.83 -2.55
CA SER A 41 -3.96 9.69 -3.51
C SER A 41 -3.25 11.01 -3.82
N LYS A 42 -3.86 12.17 -3.58
CA LYS A 42 -3.27 13.51 -3.80
C LYS A 42 -2.54 14.02 -2.58
N TRP A 43 -1.26 14.35 -2.77
CA TRP A 43 -0.43 14.98 -1.75
C TRP A 43 0.02 16.35 -2.23
N TYR A 44 -0.44 17.40 -1.55
CA TYR A 44 -0.21 18.79 -1.96
C TYR A 44 1.20 19.25 -1.61
N TRP A 45 1.71 20.21 -2.38
CA TRP A 45 3.07 20.74 -2.21
C TRP A 45 3.38 21.21 -0.78
N ASN A 46 2.44 21.91 -0.13
CA ASN A 46 2.59 22.36 1.25
C ASN A 46 2.61 21.20 2.27
N GLN A 47 1.93 20.10 1.99
CA GLN A 47 2.02 18.87 2.80
C GLN A 47 3.41 18.25 2.69
N LEU A 48 3.97 18.19 1.49
CA LEU A 48 5.33 17.68 1.28
C LEU A 48 6.39 18.57 1.93
N GLU A 49 6.25 19.89 1.87
CA GLU A 49 7.12 20.82 2.62
C GLU A 49 7.05 20.56 4.12
N THR A 50 5.85 20.42 4.67
CA THR A 50 5.65 20.11 6.11
C THR A 50 6.27 18.76 6.49
N LEU A 51 6.10 17.70 5.67
CA LEU A 51 6.75 16.42 5.91
C LEU A 51 8.27 16.53 5.88
N SER A 52 8.83 17.28 4.93
CA SER A 52 10.26 17.55 4.83
C SER A 52 10.77 18.25 6.09
N GLU A 53 10.10 19.31 6.52
CA GLU A 53 10.48 20.07 7.71
C GLU A 53 10.39 19.24 8.99
N ILE A 54 9.30 18.48 9.18
CA ILE A 54 9.15 17.59 10.34
C ILE A 54 10.24 16.53 10.34
N SER A 55 10.52 15.91 9.19
CA SER A 55 11.56 14.89 9.08
C SER A 55 12.96 15.44 9.42
N LYS A 56 13.27 16.65 8.95
CA LYS A 56 14.53 17.35 9.22
C LYS A 56 14.69 17.73 10.69
N THR A 57 13.62 18.29 11.28
CA THR A 57 13.69 18.94 12.60
C THR A 57 13.44 17.99 13.74
N TYR A 58 12.51 17.07 13.58
CA TYR A 58 12.02 16.19 14.65
C TYR A 58 12.27 14.69 14.38
N GLY A 59 12.57 14.30 13.14
CA GLY A 59 12.74 12.92 12.72
C GLY A 59 14.18 12.56 12.38
N ASN A 60 14.33 11.47 11.61
CA ASN A 60 15.63 10.93 11.19
C ASN A 60 16.13 11.49 9.83
N GLY A 61 15.53 12.56 9.31
CA GLY A 61 15.91 13.18 8.04
C GLY A 61 15.39 12.45 6.79
N LYS A 62 14.51 11.45 6.94
CA LYS A 62 13.94 10.68 5.82
C LYS A 62 12.42 10.59 5.91
N VAL A 63 11.77 10.53 4.76
CA VAL A 63 10.33 10.27 4.60
C VAL A 63 10.18 8.93 3.90
N HIS A 64 9.29 8.07 4.39
CA HIS A 64 8.97 6.79 3.77
C HIS A 64 7.58 6.82 3.14
N PHE A 65 7.49 6.47 1.86
CA PHE A 65 6.26 6.32 1.08
C PHE A 65 5.85 4.85 1.06
N THR A 66 4.65 4.56 1.55
CA THR A 66 4.22 3.18 1.75
C THR A 66 3.63 2.57 0.48
N THR A 67 3.52 1.25 0.43
CA THR A 67 2.82 0.51 -0.64
C THR A 67 1.29 0.70 -0.61
N ARG A 68 0.76 1.66 0.17
CA ARG A 68 -0.68 1.97 0.28
C ARG A 68 -0.99 3.46 0.09
N GLY A 69 -0.03 4.24 -0.45
CA GLY A 69 -0.20 5.67 -0.67
C GLY A 69 -0.19 6.52 0.61
N ASP A 70 0.19 5.95 1.75
CA ASP A 70 0.44 6.69 2.99
C ASP A 70 1.91 7.11 3.06
N THR A 71 2.25 8.02 4.00
CA THR A 71 3.64 8.35 4.34
C THR A 71 3.96 7.97 5.78
N GLU A 72 5.25 7.81 6.07
CA GLU A 72 5.74 7.51 7.42
C GLU A 72 6.95 8.37 7.75
N LEU A 73 7.00 8.86 8.99
CA LEU A 73 8.14 9.56 9.58
C LEU A 73 8.68 8.72 10.74
N TYR A 74 10.00 8.71 10.89
CA TYR A 74 10.71 7.87 11.84
C TYR A 74 11.63 8.68 12.74
N GLY A 75 11.97 8.14 13.91
CA GLY A 75 12.92 8.75 14.83
C GLY A 75 12.37 9.96 15.59
N ILE A 76 11.05 10.08 15.74
CA ILE A 76 10.41 11.20 16.44
C ILE A 76 10.40 10.90 17.94
N SER A 77 10.96 11.81 18.74
CA SER A 77 10.89 11.71 20.20
C SER A 77 9.46 11.88 20.71
N TYR A 78 9.08 11.09 21.72
CA TYR A 78 7.78 11.23 22.41
C TYR A 78 7.44 12.67 22.82
N LYS A 79 8.46 13.46 23.18
CA LYS A 79 8.29 14.86 23.60
C LYS A 79 7.75 15.76 22.50
N ASN A 80 8.00 15.39 21.25
CA ASN A 80 7.66 16.19 20.08
C ASN A 80 6.34 15.74 19.40
N ILE A 81 5.69 14.67 19.86
CA ILE A 81 4.52 14.09 19.18
C ILE A 81 3.39 15.10 19.02
N GLU A 82 3.05 15.86 20.07
CA GLU A 82 1.96 16.84 20.05
C GLU A 82 2.25 17.90 18.98
N LYS A 83 3.46 18.44 18.98
CA LYS A 83 3.88 19.45 18.01
C LYS A 83 3.87 18.91 16.58
N VAL A 84 4.32 17.68 16.36
CA VAL A 84 4.29 17.05 15.04
C VAL A 84 2.85 16.84 14.57
N ILE A 85 1.95 16.39 15.44
CA ILE A 85 0.53 16.22 15.09
C ILE A 85 -0.13 17.57 14.74
N GLU A 86 0.17 18.65 15.47
CA GLU A 86 -0.32 19.99 15.14
C GLU A 86 0.13 20.42 13.74
N LEU A 87 1.42 20.25 13.42
CA LEU A 87 1.98 20.59 12.11
C LEU A 87 1.32 19.77 11.00
N LEU A 88 1.10 18.48 11.20
CA LEU A 88 0.41 17.64 10.23
C LEU A 88 -1.05 18.07 10.01
N ASN A 89 -1.77 18.31 11.10
CA ASN A 89 -3.17 18.74 11.04
C ASN A 89 -3.34 20.11 10.38
N SER A 90 -2.38 21.04 10.57
CA SER A 90 -2.43 22.39 9.97
C SER A 90 -2.44 22.38 8.44
N VAL A 91 -1.92 21.30 7.82
CA VAL A 91 -1.95 21.10 6.35
C VAL A 91 -2.96 20.03 5.91
N GLY A 92 -3.83 19.58 6.84
CA GLY A 92 -4.87 18.60 6.56
C GLY A 92 -4.38 17.16 6.40
N LEU A 93 -3.24 16.83 6.99
CA LEU A 93 -2.75 15.46 7.15
C LEU A 93 -3.21 14.92 8.51
N ASP A 94 -3.44 13.60 8.59
CA ASP A 94 -3.97 12.99 9.79
C ASP A 94 -3.36 11.59 10.01
N PRO A 95 -2.70 11.34 11.16
CA PRO A 95 -2.18 10.02 11.49
C PRO A 95 -3.24 9.06 12.02
N ARG A 96 -4.39 9.55 12.52
CA ARG A 96 -5.44 8.70 13.11
C ARG A 96 -5.99 7.71 12.09
N ASP A 97 -6.28 6.47 12.51
CA ASP A 97 -6.75 5.33 11.71
C ASP A 97 -5.79 4.83 10.62
N SER A 98 -4.60 5.40 10.50
CA SER A 98 -3.60 4.93 9.55
C SER A 98 -2.92 3.61 9.97
N CYS A 99 -2.98 3.25 11.27
CA CYS A 99 -2.43 2.03 11.83
C CYS A 99 -3.41 1.36 12.84
N GLY A 100 -3.13 0.14 13.33
CA GLY A 100 -3.93 -0.56 14.34
C GLY A 100 -5.19 -1.23 13.79
N ALA A 101 -6.16 -1.44 14.66
CA ALA A 101 -7.47 -2.01 14.35
C ALA A 101 -8.45 -0.88 13.97
N SER A 102 -8.47 -0.54 12.72
CA SER A 102 -9.28 0.51 12.10
C SER A 102 -9.52 0.20 10.63
N VAL A 103 -10.45 0.89 10.00
CA VAL A 103 -10.54 0.89 8.54
C VAL A 103 -9.39 1.74 7.98
N ARG A 104 -8.50 1.07 7.23
CA ARG A 104 -7.29 1.68 6.68
C ARG A 104 -7.62 2.68 5.59
N ASN A 105 -6.58 3.36 5.10
CA ASN A 105 -6.71 4.17 3.91
C ASN A 105 -7.46 3.38 2.82
N VAL A 106 -8.61 3.90 2.38
CA VAL A 106 -9.33 3.36 1.22
C VAL A 106 -8.57 3.80 -0.01
N ILE A 107 -7.96 2.86 -0.72
CA ILE A 107 -7.04 3.15 -1.82
C ILE A 107 -7.82 3.32 -3.11
N PRO A 108 -7.98 4.53 -3.67
CA PRO A 108 -8.50 4.71 -5.02
C PRO A 108 -7.39 4.56 -6.05
N CYS A 109 -7.72 4.09 -7.23
CA CYS A 109 -6.90 4.32 -8.41
C CYS A 109 -6.90 5.82 -8.75
N PRO A 110 -5.76 6.46 -9.09
CA PRO A 110 -5.72 7.88 -9.43
C PRO A 110 -6.28 8.13 -10.83
N TYR A 111 -7.61 8.08 -10.94
CA TYR A 111 -8.35 8.11 -12.21
C TYR A 111 -8.03 9.34 -13.07
N TYR A 112 -7.84 10.49 -12.44
CA TYR A 112 -7.70 11.79 -13.11
C TYR A 112 -6.41 11.93 -13.94
N ILE A 113 -5.45 11.00 -13.82
CA ILE A 113 -4.24 10.93 -14.63
C ILE A 113 -4.17 9.66 -15.49
N CYS A 114 -5.30 8.92 -15.65
CA CYS A 114 -5.35 7.63 -16.34
C CYS A 114 -6.50 7.60 -17.36
N SER A 115 -6.18 7.48 -18.67
CA SER A 115 -7.16 7.43 -19.75
C SER A 115 -8.02 6.16 -19.74
N LYS A 116 -7.62 5.12 -19.01
CA LYS A 116 -8.38 3.86 -18.86
C LYS A 116 -9.47 3.93 -17.81
N ALA A 117 -9.53 5.02 -17.03
CA ALA A 117 -10.52 5.17 -15.98
C ALA A 117 -11.95 5.25 -16.54
N ARG A 118 -12.84 4.47 -15.95
CA ARG A 118 -14.29 4.44 -16.28
C ARG A 118 -15.12 5.29 -15.32
N VAL A 119 -14.63 5.47 -14.09
CA VAL A 119 -15.34 6.15 -13.00
C VAL A 119 -14.41 7.03 -12.19
N ASP A 120 -14.98 7.97 -11.46
CA ASP A 120 -14.29 8.69 -10.37
C ASP A 120 -14.14 7.79 -9.14
N SER A 121 -13.10 6.97 -9.15
CA SER A 121 -12.76 6.07 -8.04
C SER A 121 -12.37 6.80 -6.76
N VAL A 122 -11.91 8.05 -6.85
CA VAL A 122 -11.52 8.86 -5.69
C VAL A 122 -12.76 9.28 -4.91
N ASN A 123 -13.79 9.77 -5.59
CA ASN A 123 -15.02 10.19 -4.94
C ASN A 123 -15.71 9.00 -4.25
N ILE A 124 -15.74 7.83 -4.88
CA ILE A 124 -16.22 6.59 -4.27
C ILE A 124 -15.40 6.26 -3.00
N ALA A 125 -14.06 6.30 -3.09
CA ALA A 125 -13.19 5.98 -1.96
C ALA A 125 -13.32 6.98 -0.80
N VAL A 126 -13.43 8.28 -1.08
CA VAL A 126 -13.64 9.33 -0.07
C VAL A 126 -14.96 9.11 0.65
N ASN A 127 -16.05 8.82 -0.06
CA ASN A 127 -17.35 8.58 0.54
C ASN A 127 -17.35 7.36 1.45
N ILE A 128 -16.73 6.25 1.03
CA ILE A 128 -16.56 5.07 1.87
C ILE A 128 -15.70 5.41 3.09
N ALA A 129 -14.55 6.07 2.89
CA ALA A 129 -13.63 6.42 3.97
C ALA A 129 -14.27 7.31 5.05
N ASN A 130 -15.08 8.29 4.66
CA ASN A 130 -15.70 9.26 5.56
C ASN A 130 -16.67 8.64 6.58
N ILE A 131 -17.23 7.46 6.27
CA ILE A 131 -18.09 6.73 7.21
C ILE A 131 -17.29 6.18 8.38
N PHE A 132 -16.08 5.75 8.10
CA PHE A 132 -15.24 5.05 9.06
C PHE A 132 -14.28 5.99 9.81
N ARG A 133 -13.88 7.10 9.18
CA ARG A 133 -12.89 8.02 9.75
C ARG A 133 -13.40 8.72 11.00
N HIS A 134 -12.59 8.67 12.06
CA HIS A 134 -12.91 9.25 13.35
C HIS A 134 -14.24 8.74 13.93
N ASN A 135 -14.64 7.54 13.53
CA ASN A 135 -15.84 6.89 14.02
C ASN A 135 -15.47 5.83 15.06
N PRO A 136 -15.74 6.06 16.36
CA PRO A 136 -15.38 5.14 17.44
C PRO A 136 -15.96 3.73 17.28
N GLU A 137 -17.05 3.57 16.50
CA GLU A 137 -17.65 2.26 16.24
C GLU A 137 -16.78 1.38 15.34
N TYR A 138 -15.85 1.97 14.58
CA TYR A 138 -14.96 1.29 13.63
C TYR A 138 -13.47 1.46 13.95
N GLU A 139 -13.17 1.79 15.20
CA GLU A 139 -11.82 1.88 15.75
C GLU A 139 -11.64 0.88 16.90
N TYR A 140 -10.37 0.70 17.33
CA TYR A 140 -10.08 -0.04 18.56
C TYR A 140 -10.70 0.63 19.78
N PRO A 141 -11.32 -0.09 20.73
CA PRO A 141 -11.41 -1.56 20.80
C PRO A 141 -12.63 -2.18 20.07
N ARG A 142 -13.53 -1.38 19.51
CA ARG A 142 -14.76 -1.84 18.87
C ARG A 142 -14.48 -2.71 17.65
N LEU A 143 -13.55 -2.30 16.77
CA LEU A 143 -13.11 -3.10 15.66
C LEU A 143 -11.94 -4.01 16.09
N PRO A 144 -12.04 -5.34 15.96
CA PRO A 144 -11.02 -6.27 16.49
C PRO A 144 -9.76 -6.33 15.63
N LYS A 145 -9.88 -6.00 14.32
CA LYS A 145 -8.78 -6.03 13.35
C LYS A 145 -8.98 -4.94 12.29
N ARG A 146 -7.89 -4.63 11.58
CA ARG A 146 -7.93 -3.71 10.44
C ARG A 146 -8.79 -4.25 9.30
N ILE A 147 -9.43 -3.34 8.59
CA ILE A 147 -10.10 -3.59 7.30
C ILE A 147 -9.38 -2.80 6.21
N LYS A 148 -9.16 -3.43 5.07
CA LYS A 148 -8.55 -2.85 3.88
C LYS A 148 -9.57 -2.81 2.75
N ILE A 149 -9.74 -1.64 2.15
CA ILE A 149 -10.66 -1.41 1.04
C ILE A 149 -9.88 -0.76 -0.10
N SER A 150 -10.19 -1.13 -1.34
CA SER A 150 -9.63 -0.48 -2.53
C SER A 150 -10.68 -0.28 -3.61
N VAL A 151 -10.50 0.75 -4.45
CA VAL A 151 -11.36 1.09 -5.57
C VAL A 151 -10.52 1.24 -6.83
N SER A 152 -10.65 0.30 -7.75
CA SER A 152 -10.03 0.36 -9.08
C SER A 152 -10.98 1.00 -10.08
N ALA A 153 -10.52 2.00 -10.83
CA ALA A 153 -11.32 2.76 -11.78
C ALA A 153 -11.63 2.00 -13.09
N CYS A 154 -11.04 0.83 -13.30
CA CYS A 154 -11.27 -0.05 -14.44
C CYS A 154 -10.83 -1.48 -14.14
N GLU A 155 -11.04 -2.39 -15.09
CA GLU A 155 -10.79 -3.83 -15.01
C GLU A 155 -9.30 -4.20 -14.84
N ARG A 156 -8.36 -3.28 -15.06
CA ARG A 156 -6.91 -3.53 -14.79
C ARG A 156 -6.62 -3.85 -13.32
N GLY A 157 -7.51 -3.44 -12.38
CA GLY A 157 -7.39 -3.81 -10.98
C GLY A 157 -6.13 -3.28 -10.28
N CYS A 158 -5.59 -2.13 -10.71
CA CYS A 158 -4.31 -1.60 -10.22
C CYS A 158 -4.26 -1.39 -8.69
N ALA A 159 -5.41 -1.25 -8.03
CA ALA A 159 -5.51 -1.15 -6.58
C ALA A 159 -5.45 -2.53 -5.85
N ASN A 160 -5.10 -3.62 -6.57
CA ASN A 160 -4.97 -4.99 -6.05
C ASN A 160 -6.24 -5.49 -5.33
N PRO A 161 -7.40 -5.61 -6.00
CA PRO A 161 -8.68 -5.87 -5.34
C PRO A 161 -8.72 -7.23 -4.61
N THR A 162 -8.04 -8.24 -5.12
CA THR A 162 -8.08 -9.61 -4.58
C THR A 162 -7.29 -9.82 -3.28
N ILE A 163 -6.56 -8.80 -2.82
CA ILE A 163 -5.84 -8.85 -1.54
C ILE A 163 -6.42 -7.89 -0.49
N MET A 164 -7.60 -7.39 -0.74
CA MET A 164 -8.34 -6.52 0.17
C MET A 164 -9.49 -7.27 0.84
N ASP A 165 -9.87 -6.82 2.04
CA ASP A 165 -11.10 -7.33 2.68
C ASP A 165 -12.32 -7.01 1.82
N VAL A 166 -12.31 -5.81 1.15
CA VAL A 166 -13.24 -5.41 0.09
C VAL A 166 -12.47 -4.78 -1.05
N GLY A 167 -12.44 -5.43 -2.21
CA GLY A 167 -11.83 -4.92 -3.43
C GLY A 167 -12.89 -4.57 -4.48
N ILE A 168 -12.99 -3.30 -4.86
CA ILE A 168 -13.98 -2.78 -5.80
C ILE A 168 -13.30 -2.52 -7.15
N VAL A 169 -13.92 -2.97 -8.24
CA VAL A 169 -13.43 -2.80 -9.61
C VAL A 169 -14.56 -2.29 -10.49
N ALA A 170 -14.36 -1.13 -11.11
CA ALA A 170 -15.31 -0.62 -12.10
C ALA A 170 -15.20 -1.42 -13.42
N THR A 171 -16.34 -1.80 -13.97
CA THR A 171 -16.50 -2.54 -15.23
C THR A 171 -17.48 -1.84 -16.15
N GLU A 172 -17.67 -2.34 -17.37
CA GLU A 172 -18.70 -1.82 -18.30
C GLU A 172 -20.12 -2.02 -17.77
N LYS A 173 -20.33 -3.06 -16.95
CA LYS A 173 -21.64 -3.45 -16.43
C LYS A 173 -21.98 -2.85 -15.06
N GLY A 174 -21.07 -2.08 -14.46
CA GLY A 174 -21.17 -1.58 -13.08
C GLY A 174 -19.92 -1.90 -12.28
N PHE A 175 -20.06 -2.51 -11.11
CA PHE A 175 -18.93 -2.81 -10.24
C PHE A 175 -18.86 -4.30 -9.88
N ASP A 176 -17.67 -4.87 -10.02
CA ASP A 176 -17.32 -6.16 -9.42
C ASP A 176 -16.75 -5.93 -8.04
N VAL A 177 -17.16 -6.76 -7.05
CA VAL A 177 -16.67 -6.66 -5.69
C VAL A 177 -16.08 -7.98 -5.24
N PHE A 178 -14.79 -7.92 -4.89
CA PHE A 178 -14.01 -9.03 -4.34
C PHE A 178 -14.04 -8.95 -2.81
N ILE A 179 -14.25 -10.08 -2.15
CA ILE A 179 -14.42 -10.15 -0.70
C ILE A 179 -13.43 -11.15 -0.09
N GLY A 180 -12.91 -10.83 1.10
CA GLY A 180 -12.14 -11.73 1.95
C GLY A 180 -10.69 -11.90 1.57
N GLY A 181 -10.15 -11.03 0.70
CA GLY A 181 -8.74 -11.09 0.31
C GLY A 181 -7.77 -10.70 1.43
N GLY A 182 -6.55 -11.19 1.32
CA GLY A 182 -5.47 -10.82 2.24
C GLY A 182 -4.17 -11.56 1.97
N ILE A 183 -3.07 -10.84 2.07
CA ILE A 183 -1.71 -11.36 2.03
C ILE A 183 -1.11 -11.43 3.43
N GLY A 184 -0.01 -12.11 3.58
CA GLY A 184 0.69 -12.32 4.86
C GLY A 184 0.89 -13.80 5.18
N ASP A 185 0.96 -14.17 6.46
CA ASP A 185 1.23 -15.53 6.94
C ASP A 185 0.27 -16.58 6.39
N HIS A 186 -0.98 -16.19 6.17
CA HIS A 186 -2.00 -16.97 5.50
C HIS A 186 -2.59 -16.08 4.40
N GLU A 187 -2.28 -16.41 3.17
CA GLU A 187 -2.85 -15.74 2.02
C GLU A 187 -4.24 -16.28 1.69
N PHE A 188 -5.15 -15.34 1.40
CA PHE A 188 -6.47 -15.64 0.87
C PHE A 188 -6.68 -14.77 -0.37
N GLN A 189 -6.89 -15.38 -1.50
CA GLN A 189 -7.27 -14.66 -2.69
C GLN A 189 -8.75 -14.31 -2.60
N GLY A 190 -9.06 -13.01 -2.58
CA GLY A 190 -10.44 -12.52 -2.53
C GLY A 190 -11.28 -13.07 -3.68
N VAL A 191 -12.49 -13.48 -3.35
CA VAL A 191 -13.44 -14.05 -4.31
C VAL A 191 -14.33 -12.95 -4.86
N LYS A 192 -14.56 -12.92 -6.19
CA LYS A 192 -15.55 -12.04 -6.81
C LYS A 192 -16.94 -12.48 -6.35
N LEU A 193 -17.48 -11.79 -5.35
CA LEU A 193 -18.75 -12.15 -4.72
C LEU A 193 -19.93 -11.46 -5.36
N PHE A 194 -19.72 -10.24 -5.87
CA PHE A 194 -20.75 -9.48 -6.59
C PHE A 194 -20.20 -9.06 -7.96
N GLU A 195 -21.03 -9.12 -8.98
CA GLU A 195 -20.67 -8.79 -10.36
C GLU A 195 -21.66 -7.79 -10.93
N GLY A 196 -21.15 -6.73 -11.59
CA GLY A 196 -21.95 -5.73 -12.30
C GLY A 196 -22.94 -4.97 -11.43
N ILE A 197 -22.70 -4.86 -10.12
CA ILE A 197 -23.62 -4.20 -9.20
C ILE A 197 -23.59 -2.66 -9.34
N SER A 198 -24.66 -2.02 -8.87
CA SER A 198 -24.75 -0.57 -8.87
C SER A 198 -23.83 0.07 -7.82
N GLU A 199 -23.30 1.25 -8.14
CA GLU A 199 -22.49 2.05 -7.20
C GLU A 199 -23.18 2.27 -5.85
N LYS A 200 -24.49 2.47 -5.83
CA LYS A 200 -25.27 2.69 -4.61
C LYS A 200 -25.18 1.57 -3.58
N ASP A 201 -24.74 0.37 -4.00
CA ASP A 201 -24.60 -0.81 -3.15
C ASP A 201 -23.20 -0.94 -2.54
N LEU A 202 -22.20 -0.21 -3.06
CA LEU A 202 -20.80 -0.33 -2.63
C LEU A 202 -20.58 0.04 -1.16
N THR A 203 -21.05 1.23 -0.77
CA THR A 203 -20.95 1.70 0.63
C THR A 203 -21.67 0.79 1.61
N PRO A 204 -22.92 0.37 1.38
CA PRO A 204 -23.61 -0.62 2.20
C PRO A 204 -22.83 -1.94 2.37
N ILE A 205 -22.20 -2.44 1.32
CA ILE A 205 -21.38 -3.67 1.38
C ILE A 205 -20.15 -3.45 2.28
N CYS A 206 -19.46 -2.32 2.15
CA CYS A 206 -18.29 -2.01 2.99
C CYS A 206 -18.65 -1.92 4.48
N ILE A 207 -19.79 -1.29 4.81
CA ILE A 207 -20.31 -1.20 6.17
C ILE A 207 -20.66 -2.60 6.69
N ALA A 208 -21.39 -3.41 5.90
CA ALA A 208 -21.77 -4.75 6.27
C ALA A 208 -20.58 -5.65 6.60
N VAL A 209 -19.48 -5.56 5.81
CA VAL A 209 -18.23 -6.29 6.07
C VAL A 209 -17.60 -5.85 7.40
N ALA A 210 -17.61 -4.54 7.70
CA ALA A 210 -17.06 -4.02 8.95
C ALA A 210 -17.91 -4.47 10.16
N ASP A 211 -19.22 -4.45 10.04
CA ASP A 211 -20.14 -4.89 11.09
C ASP A 211 -20.03 -6.39 11.35
N ILE A 212 -19.92 -7.21 10.30
CA ILE A 212 -19.71 -8.66 10.45
C ILE A 212 -18.39 -8.92 11.20
N LEU A 213 -17.29 -8.25 10.82
CA LEU A 213 -16.02 -8.44 11.52
C LEU A 213 -16.10 -8.04 13.01
N LYS A 214 -16.82 -6.95 13.31
CA LYS A 214 -17.05 -6.45 14.65
C LYS A 214 -17.87 -7.44 15.49
N GLU A 215 -18.96 -7.93 14.96
CA GLU A 215 -19.87 -8.88 15.63
C GLU A 215 -19.18 -10.23 15.87
N GLU A 216 -18.42 -10.74 14.88
CA GLU A 216 -17.65 -11.98 15.00
C GLU A 216 -16.45 -11.85 15.94
N ASN A 217 -16.00 -10.63 16.21
CA ASN A 217 -14.82 -10.30 17.02
C ASN A 217 -13.56 -11.07 16.59
N GLU A 218 -13.40 -11.30 15.27
CA GLU A 218 -12.30 -12.11 14.72
C GLU A 218 -10.99 -11.29 14.65
N LYS A 219 -10.09 -11.56 15.60
CA LYS A 219 -8.83 -10.83 15.79
C LYS A 219 -7.77 -11.11 14.71
N ARG A 220 -7.95 -12.13 13.90
CA ARG A 220 -7.04 -12.47 12.77
C ARG A 220 -7.42 -11.72 11.49
N GLY A 221 -8.69 -11.28 11.34
CA GLY A 221 -9.18 -10.46 10.24
C GLY A 221 -10.31 -11.11 9.43
N PHE A 222 -10.91 -10.34 8.53
CA PHE A 222 -12.14 -10.74 7.83
C PHE A 222 -11.98 -12.02 6.98
N LYS A 223 -10.81 -12.25 6.40
CA LYS A 223 -10.51 -13.48 5.65
C LYS A 223 -10.78 -14.77 6.47
N TRP A 224 -10.57 -14.73 7.78
CA TRP A 224 -10.87 -15.85 8.68
C TRP A 224 -12.35 -16.00 8.99
N VAL A 225 -13.13 -14.94 8.89
CA VAL A 225 -14.59 -15.02 8.95
C VAL A 225 -15.11 -15.70 7.67
N VAL A 226 -14.52 -15.35 6.52
CA VAL A 226 -14.83 -16.03 5.23
C VAL A 226 -14.47 -17.51 5.28
N ASP A 227 -13.30 -17.85 5.81
CA ASP A 227 -12.87 -19.26 5.98
C ASP A 227 -13.82 -20.05 6.88
N LYS A 228 -14.27 -19.44 7.99
CA LYS A 228 -15.18 -20.04 8.96
C LYS A 228 -16.56 -20.38 8.40
N TYR A 229 -17.13 -19.48 7.59
CA TYR A 229 -18.52 -19.60 7.14
C TYR A 229 -18.69 -20.02 5.69
N GLY A 230 -17.64 -19.90 4.89
CA GLY A 230 -17.70 -20.06 3.44
C GLY A 230 -18.33 -18.85 2.73
N ILE A 231 -18.01 -18.72 1.44
CA ILE A 231 -18.29 -17.49 0.67
C ILE A 231 -19.79 -17.25 0.46
N GLU A 232 -20.59 -18.31 0.28
CA GLU A 232 -22.05 -18.17 0.07
C GLU A 232 -22.75 -17.67 1.35
N LYS A 233 -22.34 -18.18 2.51
CA LYS A 233 -22.89 -17.68 3.79
C LYS A 233 -22.49 -16.23 4.04
N ILE A 234 -21.27 -15.86 3.70
CA ILE A 234 -20.82 -14.46 3.75
C ILE A 234 -21.65 -13.57 2.82
N ARG A 235 -22.01 -14.03 1.62
CA ARG A 235 -22.93 -13.31 0.73
C ARG A 235 -24.26 -13.02 1.40
N GLU A 236 -24.89 -14.03 2.00
CA GLU A 236 -26.16 -13.88 2.73
C GLU A 236 -26.04 -12.87 3.88
N MET A 237 -24.97 -13.00 4.69
CA MET A 237 -24.70 -12.10 5.82
C MET A 237 -24.51 -10.65 5.39
N ILE A 238 -23.80 -10.41 4.29
CA ILE A 238 -23.60 -9.07 3.72
C ILE A 238 -24.92 -8.51 3.22
N LEU A 239 -25.69 -9.24 2.42
CA LEU A 239 -26.95 -8.77 1.86
C LEU A 239 -28.00 -8.49 2.94
N ALA A 240 -28.08 -9.31 3.98
CA ALA A 240 -29.00 -9.10 5.12
C ALA A 240 -28.77 -7.77 5.84
N ARG A 241 -27.52 -7.26 5.85
CA ARG A 241 -27.15 -5.96 6.44
C ARG A 241 -27.24 -4.83 5.42
N ALA A 242 -26.60 -4.99 4.27
CA ALA A 242 -26.50 -3.98 3.24
C ALA A 242 -27.87 -3.46 2.76
N ASN A 243 -28.88 -4.33 2.68
CA ASN A 243 -30.25 -3.96 2.29
C ASN A 243 -30.96 -3.04 3.29
N LYS A 244 -30.47 -2.94 4.52
CA LYS A 244 -31.01 -2.05 5.58
C LYS A 244 -30.31 -0.69 5.62
N ILE A 245 -29.21 -0.51 4.87
CA ILE A 245 -28.40 0.70 4.88
C ILE A 245 -28.87 1.63 3.73
N PRO A 246 -29.01 2.93 3.99
CA PRO A 246 -29.36 3.90 2.94
C PRO A 246 -28.37 3.87 1.78
N LYS A 247 -28.90 3.79 0.56
CA LYS A 247 -28.12 3.72 -0.67
C LYS A 247 -27.92 5.12 -1.25
N ARG A 248 -26.70 5.45 -1.64
CA ARG A 248 -26.37 6.74 -2.27
C ARG A 248 -25.49 6.51 -3.49
N VAL A 249 -25.72 7.29 -4.54
CA VAL A 249 -24.84 7.41 -5.72
C VAL A 249 -24.07 8.71 -5.56
N VAL A 250 -22.79 8.67 -5.78
CA VAL A 250 -21.87 9.78 -5.55
C VAL A 250 -20.95 10.01 -6.74
N SER A 251 -20.84 9.06 -7.67
CA SER A 251 -19.90 9.18 -8.76
C SER A 251 -20.39 10.16 -9.82
N ILE A 252 -19.42 10.94 -10.25
CA ILE A 252 -19.49 11.80 -11.41
C ILE A 252 -18.66 11.11 -12.50
N LYS A 253 -18.94 11.39 -13.76
CA LYS A 253 -18.03 10.96 -14.85
C LYS A 253 -16.60 11.38 -14.54
N PRO A 254 -15.59 10.55 -14.87
CA PRO A 254 -14.22 10.90 -14.60
C PRO A 254 -13.83 12.16 -15.37
N ASP A 255 -13.34 13.18 -14.64
CA ASP A 255 -12.79 14.39 -15.20
C ASP A 255 -11.26 14.29 -15.19
N LEU A 256 -10.69 14.07 -16.37
CA LEU A 256 -9.26 13.88 -16.54
C LEU A 256 -8.53 15.23 -16.49
N LEU A 257 -7.42 15.28 -15.79
CA LEU A 257 -6.59 16.47 -15.74
C LEU A 257 -5.87 16.68 -17.08
N SER A 258 -5.72 17.96 -17.46
CA SER A 258 -4.86 18.33 -18.57
C SER A 258 -3.42 18.50 -18.09
N PHE A 259 -2.49 17.73 -18.66
CA PHE A 259 -1.05 17.80 -18.41
C PHE A 259 -0.28 17.35 -19.66
N LYS A 260 0.99 17.73 -19.76
CA LYS A 260 1.88 17.31 -20.87
C LYS A 260 2.50 15.94 -20.60
N TRP A 261 2.93 15.72 -19.35
CA TRP A 261 3.67 14.56 -18.90
C TRP A 261 3.31 14.21 -17.46
N ILE A 262 3.58 13.00 -17.08
CA ILE A 262 3.74 12.60 -15.69
C ILE A 262 5.23 12.36 -15.47
N ALA A 263 5.85 13.13 -14.56
CA ALA A 263 7.18 12.82 -14.08
C ALA A 263 7.07 11.80 -12.95
N ARG A 264 7.41 10.55 -13.25
CA ARG A 264 7.44 9.46 -12.27
C ARG A 264 8.80 9.45 -11.58
N VAL A 265 8.84 9.84 -10.32
CA VAL A 265 10.03 9.82 -9.48
C VAL A 265 10.10 8.50 -8.72
N TYR A 266 11.22 7.79 -8.88
CA TYR A 266 11.48 6.51 -8.24
C TYR A 266 12.13 6.73 -6.88
N THR A 267 11.50 6.21 -5.84
CA THR A 267 12.05 6.22 -4.49
C THR A 267 13.04 5.08 -4.28
N LYS A 268 13.87 5.17 -3.26
CA LYS A 268 14.73 4.07 -2.82
C LYS A 268 13.94 3.17 -1.84
N SER A 269 13.19 2.19 -2.36
CA SER A 269 12.32 1.32 -1.54
C SER A 269 11.30 2.09 -0.68
N GLY A 270 10.72 3.13 -1.25
CA GLY A 270 9.84 4.04 -0.51
C GLY A 270 10.55 5.17 0.23
N TRP A 271 11.87 5.13 0.39
CA TRP A 271 12.63 6.14 1.14
C TRP A 271 13.10 7.29 0.26
N MET A 272 13.00 8.51 0.81
CA MET A 272 13.60 9.74 0.28
C MET A 272 14.11 10.58 1.43
N SER A 273 15.19 11.35 1.19
CA SER A 273 15.66 12.36 2.12
C SER A 273 14.69 13.53 2.21
N TYR A 274 14.73 14.27 3.31
CA TYR A 274 13.90 15.47 3.47
C TYR A 274 14.19 16.51 2.35
N ASP A 275 15.44 16.63 1.89
CA ASP A 275 15.81 17.54 0.79
C ASP A 275 15.19 17.13 -0.56
N GLU A 276 15.17 15.83 -0.88
CA GLU A 276 14.49 15.31 -2.08
C GLU A 276 12.99 15.58 -2.02
N VAL A 277 12.34 15.35 -0.86
CA VAL A 277 10.92 15.63 -0.66
C VAL A 277 10.63 17.14 -0.78
N PHE A 278 11.49 18.00 -0.23
CA PHE A 278 11.38 19.44 -0.40
C PHE A 278 11.51 19.86 -1.87
N LYS A 279 12.46 19.28 -2.60
CA LYS A 279 12.61 19.52 -4.05
C LYS A 279 11.34 19.14 -4.82
N ILE A 280 10.77 17.96 -4.54
CA ILE A 280 9.51 17.52 -5.14
C ILE A 280 8.36 18.47 -4.82
N SER A 281 8.31 19.03 -3.60
CA SER A 281 7.28 20.01 -3.25
C SER A 281 7.34 21.27 -4.12
N LYS A 282 8.54 21.75 -4.44
CA LYS A 282 8.74 22.90 -5.34
C LYS A 282 8.27 22.60 -6.76
N ILE A 283 8.68 21.44 -7.31
CA ILE A 283 8.24 20.97 -8.62
C ILE A 283 6.70 20.86 -8.69
N ALA A 284 6.10 20.27 -7.66
CA ALA A 284 4.64 20.15 -7.58
C ALA A 284 3.96 21.52 -7.55
N LYS A 285 4.50 22.48 -6.77
CA LYS A 285 3.97 23.85 -6.65
C LYS A 285 3.96 24.60 -7.98
N GLU A 286 5.01 24.43 -8.79
CA GLU A 286 5.17 25.07 -10.11
C GLU A 286 4.30 24.43 -11.19
N ASN A 287 3.65 23.30 -10.90
CA ASN A 287 2.76 22.58 -11.81
C ASN A 287 1.31 22.60 -11.30
N LEU A 288 0.69 21.44 -11.03
CA LEU A 288 -0.70 21.40 -10.57
C LEU A 288 -0.87 21.51 -9.04
N GLY A 289 0.22 21.74 -8.31
CA GLY A 289 0.19 21.95 -6.86
C GLY A 289 0.16 20.68 -6.03
N PHE A 290 0.24 19.49 -6.64
CA PHE A 290 0.20 18.20 -5.94
C PHE A 290 1.02 17.12 -6.65
N VAL A 291 1.29 16.05 -5.92
CA VAL A 291 1.80 14.78 -6.44
C VAL A 291 0.80 13.67 -6.18
N VAL A 292 0.94 12.57 -6.87
CA VAL A 292 0.12 11.38 -6.70
C VAL A 292 0.94 10.28 -6.03
N LEU A 293 0.46 9.80 -4.89
CA LEU A 293 0.96 8.60 -4.22
C LEU A 293 -0.04 7.48 -4.37
N PHE A 294 0.44 6.35 -4.82
CA PHE A 294 -0.39 5.16 -5.00
C PHE A 294 0.29 3.93 -4.37
N ASN A 295 0.21 2.79 -4.97
CA ASN A 295 0.65 1.53 -4.37
C ASN A 295 2.01 1.01 -4.86
N LEU A 296 2.76 1.81 -5.62
CA LEU A 296 4.03 1.41 -6.25
C LEU A 296 5.28 1.97 -5.57
N GLN A 297 5.14 2.74 -4.48
CA GLN A 297 6.27 3.47 -3.85
C GLN A 297 7.02 4.39 -4.82
N VAL A 298 6.31 4.96 -5.79
CA VAL A 298 6.77 6.02 -6.68
C VAL A 298 5.95 7.29 -6.42
N ILE A 299 6.45 8.41 -6.88
CA ILE A 299 5.79 9.71 -6.80
C ILE A 299 5.52 10.18 -8.22
N ASP A 300 4.25 10.25 -8.60
CA ASP A 300 3.84 10.74 -9.91
C ASP A 300 3.48 12.23 -9.83
N ILE A 301 4.14 13.06 -10.63
CA ILE A 301 3.93 14.52 -10.67
C ILE A 301 3.36 14.87 -12.03
N PRO A 302 2.08 15.30 -12.12
CA PRO A 302 1.53 15.82 -13.37
C PRO A 302 2.21 17.14 -13.76
N ILE A 303 2.81 17.19 -14.95
CA ILE A 303 3.61 18.32 -15.46
C ILE A 303 2.84 19.05 -16.56
N ILE A 304 2.57 20.33 -16.36
CA ILE A 304 1.89 21.20 -17.34
C ILE A 304 2.89 22.05 -18.15
N ASN A 305 4.07 22.29 -17.59
CA ASN A 305 5.15 23.06 -18.20
C ASN A 305 6.25 22.13 -18.75
N ASP A 306 7.39 22.71 -19.09
CA ASP A 306 8.58 21.91 -19.35
C ASP A 306 9.16 21.35 -18.06
N PRO A 307 9.63 20.10 -18.04
CA PRO A 307 10.08 19.43 -16.82
C PRO A 307 11.42 20.03 -16.35
N ASN A 308 11.38 20.81 -15.27
CA ASN A 308 12.54 21.45 -14.65
C ASN A 308 12.69 21.04 -13.17
N GLY A 309 13.87 21.21 -12.61
CA GLY A 309 14.13 21.04 -11.18
C GLY A 309 14.32 19.58 -10.72
N PHE A 310 14.49 18.63 -11.64
CA PHE A 310 14.65 17.20 -11.34
C PHE A 310 16.10 16.76 -11.09
N ASP A 311 17.06 17.68 -11.08
CA ASP A 311 18.48 17.36 -10.89
C ASP A 311 18.69 16.54 -9.60
N GLY A 312 19.39 15.40 -9.74
CA GLY A 312 19.64 14.47 -8.64
C GLY A 312 18.47 13.58 -8.24
N LEU A 313 17.30 13.71 -8.88
CA LEU A 313 16.19 12.77 -8.72
C LEU A 313 16.24 11.69 -9.80
N ASN A 314 15.93 10.45 -9.41
CA ASN A 314 15.73 9.36 -10.37
C ASN A 314 14.29 9.40 -10.89
N PHE A 315 14.08 9.81 -12.14
CA PHE A 315 12.73 9.94 -12.71
C PHE A 315 12.68 9.54 -14.18
N LYS A 316 11.48 9.31 -14.67
CA LYS A 316 11.16 9.22 -16.12
C LYS A 316 9.91 10.03 -16.43
N LEU A 317 9.81 10.51 -17.67
CA LEU A 317 8.59 11.12 -18.20
C LEU A 317 7.72 10.05 -18.87
N ILE A 318 6.46 9.99 -18.48
CA ILE A 318 5.46 9.12 -19.10
C ILE A 318 4.26 9.94 -19.56
N LYS A 319 3.58 9.48 -20.61
CA LYS A 319 2.39 10.18 -21.16
C LYS A 319 1.12 9.88 -20.40
N GLU A 320 1.06 8.72 -19.75
CA GLU A 320 -0.12 8.19 -19.09
C GLU A 320 0.27 7.44 -17.83
N PHE A 321 -0.59 7.46 -16.83
CA PHE A 321 -0.41 6.69 -15.61
C PHE A 321 -0.35 5.20 -15.90
N ASP A 322 0.68 4.56 -15.38
CA ASP A 322 0.85 3.13 -15.40
C ASP A 322 0.91 2.57 -13.96
N GLY A 323 -0.20 1.98 -13.53
CA GLY A 323 -0.32 1.34 -12.22
C GLY A 323 0.34 -0.05 -12.15
N GLU A 324 0.90 -0.52 -13.26
CA GLU A 324 1.59 -1.82 -13.38
C GLU A 324 3.08 -1.67 -13.72
N ASP A 325 3.63 -0.46 -13.58
CA ASP A 325 5.03 -0.19 -13.89
C ASP A 325 5.99 -1.16 -13.17
N LYS A 326 7.07 -1.47 -13.85
CA LYS A 326 8.08 -2.42 -13.40
C LYS A 326 8.99 -1.74 -12.37
N VAL A 327 8.65 -1.90 -11.11
CA VAL A 327 9.32 -1.26 -9.96
C VAL A 327 9.73 -2.30 -8.91
N VAL A 328 10.70 -1.91 -8.10
CA VAL A 328 11.11 -2.67 -6.91
C VAL A 328 10.44 -2.05 -5.69
N ASN A 329 9.41 -2.72 -5.17
CA ASN A 329 8.78 -2.38 -3.90
C ASN A 329 9.48 -3.12 -2.76
N ALA A 330 9.76 -2.42 -1.66
CA ALA A 330 10.28 -3.07 -0.46
C ALA A 330 9.61 -2.51 0.80
N CYS A 331 9.48 -3.32 1.84
CA CYS A 331 9.08 -2.81 3.14
C CYS A 331 10.27 -2.16 3.86
N ILE A 332 10.02 -1.59 5.04
CA ILE A 332 11.04 -0.85 5.82
C ILE A 332 12.19 -1.72 6.38
N GLY A 333 12.09 -3.06 6.26
CA GLY A 333 13.14 -3.98 6.69
C GLY A 333 13.41 -4.02 8.20
N ASN A 334 14.50 -4.68 8.56
CA ASN A 334 14.87 -4.91 9.96
C ASN A 334 15.50 -3.70 10.66
N ASP A 335 15.81 -2.63 9.94
CA ASP A 335 16.28 -1.38 10.55
C ASP A 335 15.19 -0.72 11.42
N TYR A 336 13.93 -0.80 10.98
CA TYR A 336 12.81 -0.12 11.65
C TYR A 336 11.70 -1.05 12.12
N CYS A 337 11.56 -2.25 11.54
CA CYS A 337 10.44 -3.15 11.81
C CYS A 337 10.85 -4.31 12.72
N PRO A 338 10.28 -4.44 13.95
CA PRO A 338 10.63 -5.52 14.87
C PRO A 338 10.49 -6.95 14.30
N PRO A 339 9.40 -7.31 13.57
CA PRO A 339 9.24 -8.65 13.01
C PRO A 339 10.05 -8.92 11.74
N ALA A 340 10.73 -7.93 11.15
CA ALA A 340 11.50 -8.15 9.93
C ALA A 340 12.79 -8.93 10.21
N ILE A 341 13.08 -9.89 9.33
CA ILE A 341 14.21 -10.82 9.42
C ILE A 341 15.41 -10.28 8.65
N ILE A 342 15.17 -9.59 7.56
CA ILE A 342 16.20 -9.11 6.62
C ILE A 342 16.18 -7.59 6.46
N ASP A 343 17.33 -7.04 6.04
CA ASP A 343 17.43 -5.69 5.48
C ASP A 343 16.90 -5.70 4.03
N THR A 344 15.71 -5.17 3.85
CA THR A 344 15.05 -5.14 2.54
C THR A 344 15.65 -4.08 1.60
N ASN A 345 16.26 -3.02 2.14
CA ASN A 345 16.94 -2.02 1.35
C ASN A 345 18.22 -2.60 0.73
N TYR A 346 19.00 -3.35 1.53
CA TYR A 346 20.16 -4.07 1.03
C TYR A 346 19.78 -5.02 -0.13
N VAL A 347 18.76 -5.86 0.06
CA VAL A 347 18.29 -6.77 -0.99
C VAL A 347 17.85 -6.02 -2.24
N ALA A 348 17.08 -4.93 -2.08
CA ALA A 348 16.62 -4.11 -3.19
C ALA A 348 17.79 -3.48 -3.98
N ASP A 349 18.83 -3.00 -3.29
CA ASP A 349 19.99 -2.36 -3.92
C ASP A 349 20.81 -3.36 -4.76
N GLN A 350 20.87 -4.63 -4.36
CA GLN A 350 21.55 -5.69 -5.14
C GLN A 350 20.91 -5.91 -6.51
N ILE A 351 19.60 -5.73 -6.64
CA ILE A 351 18.86 -6.13 -7.84
C ILE A 351 18.42 -4.96 -8.74
N ARG A 352 18.41 -3.70 -8.26
CA ARG A 352 17.84 -2.54 -8.98
C ARG A 352 18.34 -2.39 -10.41
N LYS A 353 19.60 -2.71 -10.67
CA LYS A 353 20.20 -2.59 -12.01
C LYS A 353 19.72 -3.66 -12.99
N ASN A 354 19.12 -4.75 -12.50
CA ASN A 354 18.75 -5.93 -13.28
C ASN A 354 17.24 -6.16 -13.34
N THR A 355 16.42 -5.22 -12.85
CA THR A 355 14.95 -5.35 -12.78
C THR A 355 14.20 -4.50 -13.80
N ASN A 356 14.85 -4.04 -14.88
CA ASN A 356 14.29 -3.06 -15.82
C ASN A 356 12.93 -3.43 -16.44
N ASN A 357 12.56 -4.71 -16.43
CA ASN A 357 11.29 -5.20 -17.00
C ASN A 357 10.54 -6.16 -16.04
N ILE A 358 10.80 -6.09 -14.74
CA ILE A 358 10.18 -6.98 -13.76
C ILE A 358 9.63 -6.16 -12.60
N ARG A 359 8.39 -6.44 -12.18
CA ARG A 359 7.84 -5.92 -10.93
C ARG A 359 8.27 -6.83 -9.78
N VAL A 360 9.08 -6.31 -8.87
CA VAL A 360 9.63 -7.07 -7.74
C VAL A 360 9.07 -6.56 -6.41
N GLY A 361 8.71 -7.50 -5.54
CA GLY A 361 8.29 -7.23 -4.16
C GLY A 361 9.24 -7.85 -3.15
N ILE A 362 9.71 -7.06 -2.16
CA ILE A 362 10.62 -7.54 -1.12
C ILE A 362 10.02 -7.28 0.25
N SER A 363 9.78 -8.34 1.02
CA SER A 363 9.25 -8.23 2.38
C SER A 363 10.22 -8.81 3.40
N GLY A 364 10.45 -8.07 4.48
CA GLY A 364 11.36 -8.48 5.56
C GLY A 364 10.87 -9.69 6.36
N CYS A 365 9.59 -10.04 6.24
CA CYS A 365 8.94 -11.18 6.93
C CYS A 365 7.64 -11.55 6.23
N ALA A 366 6.92 -12.55 6.77
CA ALA A 366 5.67 -13.08 6.24
C ALA A 366 4.50 -12.07 6.20
N HIS A 367 4.58 -10.88 6.82
CA HIS A 367 3.51 -9.88 6.77
C HIS A 367 3.26 -9.27 5.37
N SER A 368 4.11 -9.54 4.39
CA SER A 368 3.97 -9.13 2.99
C SER A 368 3.80 -7.61 2.75
N CYS A 369 4.41 -6.78 3.60
CA CYS A 369 4.29 -5.32 3.46
C CYS A 369 4.95 -4.78 2.18
N GLY A 370 5.98 -5.45 1.64
CA GLY A 370 6.60 -5.17 0.34
C GLY A 370 5.88 -5.83 -0.84
N LYS A 371 4.71 -6.47 -0.60
CA LYS A 371 3.86 -7.09 -1.63
C LYS A 371 4.50 -8.24 -2.42
N HIS A 372 5.46 -8.98 -1.84
CA HIS A 372 6.13 -10.09 -2.50
C HIS A 372 5.18 -11.15 -3.11
N GLN A 373 3.97 -11.28 -2.55
CA GLN A 373 2.98 -12.27 -3.01
C GLN A 373 2.16 -11.80 -4.23
N VAL A 374 2.21 -10.50 -4.58
CA VAL A 374 1.40 -9.95 -5.70
C VAL A 374 2.27 -9.17 -6.71
N THR A 375 3.51 -9.59 -6.84
CA THR A 375 4.46 -9.12 -7.84
C THR A 375 4.92 -10.29 -8.70
N GLU A 376 5.41 -10.01 -9.91
CA GLU A 376 5.89 -11.05 -10.84
C GLU A 376 6.97 -11.93 -10.21
N LEU A 377 7.89 -11.28 -9.48
CA LEU A 377 8.92 -11.92 -8.68
C LEU A 377 8.89 -11.35 -7.26
N GLY A 378 8.83 -12.21 -6.27
CA GLY A 378 8.73 -11.82 -4.86
C GLY A 378 9.82 -12.45 -4.01
N PHE A 379 10.29 -11.70 -3.00
CA PHE A 379 11.25 -12.18 -2.02
C PHE A 379 10.74 -11.93 -0.60
N MET A 380 10.74 -12.96 0.22
CA MET A 380 10.34 -12.89 1.62
C MET A 380 11.47 -13.37 2.54
N GLY A 381 11.84 -12.54 3.52
CA GLY A 381 12.78 -12.94 4.56
C GLY A 381 12.23 -14.08 5.41
N VAL A 382 13.01 -15.16 5.53
CA VAL A 382 12.70 -16.34 6.36
C VAL A 382 13.92 -16.72 7.20
N MET A 383 13.69 -17.31 8.37
CA MET A 383 14.74 -17.89 9.19
C MET A 383 14.80 -19.40 8.95
N ARG A 384 15.98 -19.94 8.60
CA ARG A 384 16.23 -21.37 8.40
C ARG A 384 17.55 -21.75 9.05
N ASP A 385 17.54 -22.70 9.94
CA ASP A 385 18.75 -23.21 10.64
C ASP A 385 19.61 -22.09 11.24
N GLY A 386 18.96 -21.09 11.86
CA GLY A 386 19.62 -19.93 12.45
C GLY A 386 20.16 -18.90 11.47
N ARG A 387 19.89 -19.03 10.17
CA ARG A 387 20.34 -18.09 9.12
C ARG A 387 19.14 -17.44 8.42
N ALA A 388 19.30 -16.16 8.10
CA ALA A 388 18.34 -15.43 7.30
C ALA A 388 18.49 -15.80 5.81
N LYS A 389 17.39 -16.22 5.18
CA LYS A 389 17.30 -16.56 3.75
C LYS A 389 16.14 -15.83 3.09
N LEU A 390 16.03 -15.95 1.78
CA LEU A 390 14.91 -15.45 0.98
C LEU A 390 14.09 -16.62 0.45
N LEU A 391 12.78 -16.62 0.73
CA LEU A 391 11.81 -17.46 0.04
C LEU A 391 11.37 -16.72 -1.22
N VAL A 392 11.46 -17.40 -2.38
CA VAL A 392 11.20 -16.84 -3.71
C VAL A 392 9.77 -17.15 -4.12
N TYR A 393 9.03 -16.11 -4.55
CA TYR A 393 7.66 -16.19 -5.07
C TYR A 393 7.63 -15.78 -6.54
N ILE A 394 6.74 -16.39 -7.34
CA ILE A 394 6.50 -16.01 -8.74
C ILE A 394 5.02 -16.03 -9.11
N GLY A 395 4.68 -15.32 -10.19
CA GLY A 395 3.35 -15.35 -10.81
C GLY A 395 2.30 -14.49 -10.11
N GLY A 396 2.71 -13.62 -9.18
CA GLY A 396 1.81 -12.65 -8.59
C GLY A 396 1.50 -11.48 -9.53
N ASN A 397 0.28 -10.96 -9.47
CA ASN A 397 -0.16 -9.77 -10.22
C ASN A 397 -1.30 -9.05 -9.47
N ASN A 398 -2.03 -8.16 -10.13
CA ASN A 398 -3.12 -7.40 -9.50
C ASN A 398 -4.28 -8.28 -9.01
N TYR A 399 -4.46 -9.46 -9.58
CA TYR A 399 -5.56 -10.38 -9.29
C TYR A 399 -5.12 -11.72 -8.69
N THR A 400 -3.85 -12.09 -8.87
CA THR A 400 -3.36 -13.43 -8.50
C THR A 400 -2.30 -13.34 -7.42
N ILE A 401 -2.39 -14.20 -6.43
CA ILE A 401 -1.35 -14.40 -5.42
C ILE A 401 -0.32 -15.39 -6.00
N GLY A 402 0.94 -14.97 -6.05
CA GLY A 402 2.06 -15.78 -6.51
C GLY A 402 2.36 -16.94 -5.55
N LYS A 403 3.04 -17.95 -6.07
CA LYS A 403 3.38 -19.17 -5.33
C LYS A 403 4.85 -19.19 -4.92
N PRO A 404 5.19 -19.71 -3.72
CA PRO A 404 6.57 -19.96 -3.33
C PRO A 404 7.15 -21.12 -4.15
N ILE A 405 8.41 -20.97 -4.59
CA ILE A 405 9.06 -21.95 -5.48
C ILE A 405 10.41 -22.46 -4.98
N GLY A 406 11.01 -21.82 -4.00
CA GLY A 406 12.31 -22.23 -3.46
C GLY A 406 12.89 -21.19 -2.52
N GLU A 407 13.95 -21.53 -1.83
CA GLU A 407 14.68 -20.66 -0.92
C GLU A 407 16.10 -20.41 -1.45
N ILE A 408 16.66 -19.22 -1.18
CA ILE A 408 18.02 -18.85 -1.58
C ILE A 408 18.74 -18.12 -0.46
N GLU A 409 20.07 -18.13 -0.47
CA GLU A 409 20.88 -17.23 0.33
C GLU A 409 20.71 -15.78 -0.18
N ILE A 410 20.79 -14.80 0.73
CA ILE A 410 20.51 -13.38 0.39
C ILE A 410 21.45 -12.87 -0.70
N ASN A 411 22.73 -13.26 -0.67
CA ASN A 411 23.72 -12.86 -1.66
C ASN A 411 23.48 -13.42 -3.06
N LYS A 412 22.57 -14.39 -3.23
CA LYS A 412 22.21 -15.00 -4.54
C LYS A 412 21.02 -14.31 -5.23
N VAL A 413 20.44 -13.28 -4.62
CA VAL A 413 19.25 -12.62 -5.14
C VAL A 413 19.43 -12.10 -6.55
N ASN A 414 20.62 -11.58 -6.87
CA ASN A 414 20.91 -11.01 -8.19
C ASN A 414 20.96 -12.06 -9.31
N GLU A 415 21.53 -13.23 -9.03
CA GLU A 415 21.53 -14.37 -9.97
C GLU A 415 20.09 -14.85 -10.24
N VAL A 416 19.24 -14.90 -9.22
CA VAL A 416 17.83 -15.28 -9.38
C VAL A 416 17.05 -14.28 -10.24
N VAL A 417 17.27 -12.97 -10.05
CA VAL A 417 16.64 -11.93 -10.87
C VAL A 417 17.07 -12.04 -12.32
N LYS A 418 18.36 -12.29 -12.59
CA LYS A 418 18.88 -12.52 -13.95
C LYS A 418 18.25 -13.76 -14.57
N ALA A 419 18.24 -14.89 -13.86
CA ALA A 419 17.61 -16.12 -14.32
C ALA A 419 16.13 -15.93 -14.66
N TYR A 420 15.39 -15.18 -13.80
CA TYR A 420 14.00 -14.83 -14.10
C TYR A 420 13.88 -14.03 -15.41
N SER A 421 14.69 -12.99 -15.59
CA SER A 421 14.68 -12.16 -16.80
C SER A 421 14.97 -12.97 -18.06
N ASP A 422 15.96 -13.88 -18.00
CA ASP A 422 16.38 -14.71 -19.12
C ASP A 422 15.33 -15.75 -19.52
N ILE A 423 14.66 -16.36 -18.54
CA ILE A 423 13.65 -17.42 -18.74
C ILE A 423 12.30 -16.83 -19.18
N PHE A 424 11.83 -15.79 -18.49
CA PHE A 424 10.47 -15.22 -18.70
C PHE A 424 10.45 -14.07 -19.72
N LYS A 425 11.58 -13.42 -20.01
CA LYS A 425 11.72 -12.37 -21.03
C LYS A 425 10.66 -11.25 -20.94
N GLY A 426 10.24 -10.89 -19.70
CA GLY A 426 9.27 -9.83 -19.42
C GLY A 426 7.80 -10.28 -19.40
N GLU A 427 7.51 -11.56 -19.64
CA GLU A 427 6.15 -12.12 -19.58
C GLU A 427 6.13 -13.41 -18.76
N PHE A 428 5.31 -13.43 -17.71
CA PHE A 428 5.15 -14.63 -16.88
C PHE A 428 4.41 -15.74 -17.65
N ARG A 429 4.98 -16.95 -17.65
CA ARG A 429 4.45 -18.14 -18.31
C ARG A 429 4.50 -19.34 -17.36
N GLU A 430 3.38 -19.99 -17.16
CA GLU A 430 3.27 -21.14 -16.23
C GLU A 430 4.13 -22.34 -16.66
N ASP A 431 4.25 -22.60 -17.97
CA ASP A 431 5.08 -23.67 -18.52
C ASP A 431 6.58 -23.50 -18.24
N LYS A 432 7.03 -22.29 -17.87
CA LYS A 432 8.41 -21.97 -17.50
C LYS A 432 8.74 -22.11 -16.01
N ILE A 433 7.75 -22.37 -15.17
CA ILE A 433 7.95 -22.46 -13.70
C ILE A 433 8.96 -23.55 -13.35
N GLN A 434 8.88 -24.73 -13.99
CA GLN A 434 9.77 -25.83 -13.66
C GLN A 434 11.22 -25.56 -14.12
N GLU A 435 11.40 -24.92 -15.26
CA GLU A 435 12.71 -24.46 -15.73
C GLU A 435 13.35 -23.49 -14.72
N PHE A 436 12.58 -22.53 -14.23
CA PHE A 436 13.05 -21.57 -13.25
C PHE A 436 13.37 -22.19 -11.88
N LYS A 437 12.55 -23.17 -11.41
CA LYS A 437 12.85 -23.95 -10.19
C LYS A 437 14.19 -24.67 -10.29
N ASN A 438 14.42 -25.34 -11.41
CA ASN A 438 15.68 -26.05 -11.66
C ASN A 438 16.88 -25.09 -11.65
N GLU A 439 16.69 -23.86 -12.14
CA GLU A 439 17.75 -22.85 -12.13
C GLU A 439 18.03 -22.34 -10.70
N ILE A 440 17.01 -22.13 -9.87
CA ILE A 440 17.20 -21.79 -8.44
C ILE A 440 18.01 -22.88 -7.72
N GLU A 441 17.71 -24.17 -7.99
CA GLU A 441 18.48 -25.28 -7.40
C GLU A 441 19.95 -25.28 -7.84
N LYS A 442 20.25 -24.93 -9.09
CA LYS A 442 21.65 -24.80 -9.57
C LYS A 442 22.34 -23.62 -8.87
N ILE A 443 21.69 -22.45 -8.80
CA ILE A 443 22.20 -21.26 -8.12
C ILE A 443 22.57 -21.59 -6.66
N ASN A 444 21.74 -22.36 -5.97
CA ASN A 444 22.02 -22.78 -4.58
C ASN A 444 23.23 -23.74 -4.45
N LYS A 445 23.59 -24.50 -5.48
CA LYS A 445 24.73 -25.42 -5.48
C LYS A 445 26.08 -24.73 -5.77
N ILE A 446 26.05 -23.55 -6.33
CA ILE A 446 27.26 -22.74 -6.57
C ILE A 446 27.72 -22.19 -5.22
N LYS A 447 28.95 -22.61 -4.77
CA LYS A 447 29.55 -22.17 -3.50
C LYS A 447 30.06 -20.74 -3.58
#